data_287bd533bb6c87c09d5c6931907d63dc
#
_entry.id   287bd533bb6c87c09d5c6931907d63dc
#
_cell.length_a   1.000
_cell.length_b   1.000
_cell.length_c   1.000
_cell.angle_alpha   90.00
_cell.angle_beta   90.00
_cell.angle_gamma   90.00
#
_symmetry.space_group_name_H-M   'P 1'
#
loop_
_entity.id
_entity.type
_entity.pdbx_description
1 polymer ?
#
loop_
_entity_poly.entity_id
_entity_poly.type
_entity_poly.pdbx_seq_one_letter_code
_entity_poly.pdbx_strand_id
1 'polypeptide(L)'
;MTTKVKAAIIGSGNIGTDLLYKALRSELIEPVWMVGIDPESEGLKRAKELGLKTTADGVKGMEPHITDDNVQIAWDATLSLIHI
;
A
#
# COMPACT_ATOMS: atom_id res chain seq x y z
N MET A 1 6.86 23.58 6.44
CA MET A 1 5.85 22.59 6.05
C MET A 1 6.53 21.30 5.58
N THR A 2 6.12 20.21 6.13
CA THR A 2 6.78 18.94 5.87
C THR A 2 6.08 18.20 4.72
N THR A 3 6.88 17.79 3.74
CA THR A 3 6.36 16.97 2.65
C THR A 3 6.45 15.51 3.06
N LYS A 4 5.34 14.81 3.01
CA LYS A 4 5.31 13.40 3.35
C LYS A 4 5.87 12.55 2.22
N VAL A 5 6.53 11.46 2.60
CA VAL A 5 7.02 10.48 1.64
C VAL A 5 5.85 9.62 1.20
N LYS A 6 5.64 9.52 -0.10
CA LYS A 6 4.54 8.74 -0.64
C LYS A 6 4.92 7.27 -0.73
N ALA A 7 4.07 6.43 -0.18
CA ALA A 7 4.37 5.02 -0.03
C ALA A 7 3.29 4.13 -0.62
N ALA A 8 3.72 2.98 -1.13
CA ALA A 8 2.83 1.92 -1.53
C ALA A 8 2.98 0.76 -0.54
N ILE A 9 1.87 0.09 -0.24
CA ILE A 9 1.89 -1.08 0.61
C ILE A 9 1.58 -2.28 -0.28
N ILE A 10 2.50 -3.23 -0.34
CA ILE A 10 2.34 -4.42 -1.16
C ILE A 10 1.94 -5.57 -0.25
N GLY A 11 0.73 -6.05 -0.45
CA GLY A 11 0.15 -7.06 0.41
C GLY A 11 -1.05 -6.50 1.16
N SER A 12 -2.21 -7.07 0.92
CA SER A 12 -3.46 -6.55 1.46
C SER A 12 -4.05 -7.43 2.57
N GLY A 13 -3.24 -8.33 3.12
CA GLY A 13 -3.65 -9.16 4.25
C GLY A 13 -3.55 -8.40 5.57
N ASN A 14 -3.52 -9.15 6.66
CA ASN A 14 -3.50 -8.55 7.98
C ASN A 14 -2.30 -7.64 8.23
N ILE A 15 -1.13 -8.06 7.77
CA ILE A 15 0.09 -7.26 7.97
C ILE A 15 0.03 -5.99 7.16
N GLY A 16 -0.41 -6.09 5.91
CA GLY A 16 -0.54 -4.90 5.05
C GLY A 16 -1.56 -3.93 5.58
N THR A 17 -2.69 -4.43 6.08
CA THR A 17 -3.72 -3.59 6.66
C THR A 17 -3.21 -2.88 7.91
N ASP A 18 -2.44 -3.59 8.73
CA ASP A 18 -1.85 -2.99 9.92
C ASP A 18 -0.86 -1.89 9.56
N LEU A 19 -0.04 -2.12 8.53
CA LEU A 19 0.87 -1.11 8.03
C LEU A 19 0.12 0.11 7.50
N LEU A 20 -1.00 -0.12 6.84
CA LEU A 20 -1.82 0.97 6.34
C LEU A 20 -2.26 1.89 7.48
N TYR A 21 -2.76 1.32 8.56
CA TYR A 21 -3.20 2.13 9.68
C TYR A 21 -2.04 2.88 10.34
N LYS A 22 -0.88 2.22 10.44
CA LYS A 22 0.29 2.88 11.00
C LYS A 22 0.78 4.01 10.11
N ALA A 23 0.75 3.81 8.80
CA ALA A 23 1.16 4.84 7.86
C ALA A 23 0.23 6.05 7.92
N LEU A 24 -1.07 5.81 8.07
CA LEU A 24 -2.03 6.89 8.15
C LEU A 24 -1.81 7.77 9.39
N ARG A 25 -1.26 7.21 10.45
CA ARG A 25 -0.96 7.97 11.65
C ARG A 25 0.39 8.65 11.62
N SER A 26 1.20 8.36 10.61
CA SER A 26 2.53 8.94 10.50
C SER A 26 2.47 10.36 9.95
N GLU A 27 3.28 11.25 10.51
CA GLU A 27 3.41 12.59 9.98
C GLU A 27 4.40 12.66 8.83
N LEU A 28 5.15 11.58 8.61
CA LEU A 28 6.22 11.56 7.62
C LEU A 28 5.86 10.76 6.36
N ILE A 29 4.82 9.95 6.43
CA ILE A 29 4.48 9.02 5.36
C ILE A 29 3.03 9.20 4.95
N GLU A 30 2.82 9.22 3.63
CA GLU A 30 1.48 9.27 3.06
C GLU A 30 1.27 8.00 2.24
N PRO A 31 0.44 7.06 2.71
CA PRO A 31 0.15 5.88 1.89
C PRO A 31 -0.75 6.28 0.72
N VAL A 32 -0.35 5.90 -0.48
CA VAL A 32 -1.10 6.26 -1.69
C VAL A 32 -1.59 5.05 -2.46
N TRP A 33 -0.97 3.90 -2.28
CA TRP A 33 -1.34 2.68 -2.98
C TRP A 33 -1.41 1.49 -2.04
N MET A 34 -2.41 0.65 -2.21
CA MET A 34 -2.48 -0.67 -1.60
C MET A 34 -2.55 -1.69 -2.73
N VAL A 35 -1.57 -2.58 -2.77
CA VAL A 35 -1.42 -3.57 -3.83
C VAL A 35 -1.72 -4.96 -3.26
N GLY A 36 -2.60 -5.69 -3.89
CA GLY A 36 -2.94 -7.05 -3.48
C GLY A 36 -3.16 -7.92 -4.70
N ILE A 37 -3.55 -9.17 -4.46
CA ILE A 37 -3.84 -10.11 -5.54
C ILE A 37 -5.26 -10.66 -5.45
N ASP A 38 -5.94 -10.41 -4.34
CA ASP A 38 -7.31 -10.88 -4.14
C ASP A 38 -8.25 -9.67 -4.08
N PRO A 39 -9.11 -9.48 -5.09
CA PRO A 39 -10.00 -8.32 -5.10
C PRO A 39 -11.00 -8.30 -3.96
N GLU A 40 -11.18 -9.43 -3.29
CA GLU A 40 -12.11 -9.53 -2.16
C GLU A 40 -11.44 -9.28 -0.83
N SER A 41 -10.16 -8.99 -0.80
CA SER A 41 -9.45 -8.81 0.46
C SER A 41 -9.95 -7.59 1.22
N GLU A 42 -10.02 -7.73 2.53
CA GLU A 42 -10.43 -6.64 3.41
C GLU A 42 -9.48 -5.44 3.30
N GLY A 43 -8.19 -5.71 3.13
CA GLY A 43 -7.20 -4.64 3.04
C GLY A 43 -7.43 -3.74 1.85
N LEU A 44 -7.75 -4.33 0.69
CA LEU A 44 -8.05 -3.52 -0.49
C LEU A 44 -9.32 -2.72 -0.32
N LYS A 45 -10.34 -3.32 0.26
CA LYS A 45 -11.60 -2.61 0.50
C LYS A 45 -11.39 -1.44 1.46
N ARG A 46 -10.64 -1.68 2.50
CA ARG A 46 -10.38 -0.65 3.51
C ARG A 46 -9.56 0.49 2.91
N ALA A 47 -8.53 0.15 2.14
CA ALA A 47 -7.68 1.15 1.51
C ALA A 47 -8.49 2.04 0.56
N LYS A 48 -9.38 1.42 -0.20
CA LYS A 48 -10.23 2.15 -1.12
C LYS A 48 -11.13 3.12 -0.39
N GLU A 49 -11.71 2.69 0.73
CA GLU A 49 -12.55 3.54 1.56
C GLU A 49 -11.78 4.74 2.11
N LEU A 50 -10.50 4.55 2.37
CA LEU A 50 -9.64 5.60 2.91
C LEU A 50 -9.03 6.50 1.85
N GLY A 51 -9.38 6.28 0.59
CA GLY A 51 -8.94 7.15 -0.48
C GLY A 51 -7.67 6.74 -1.20
N LEU A 52 -7.11 5.57 -0.88
CA LEU A 52 -5.93 5.09 -1.60
C LEU A 52 -6.32 4.50 -2.94
N LYS A 53 -5.37 4.48 -3.85
CA LYS A 53 -5.52 3.72 -5.08
C LYS A 53 -5.23 2.26 -4.77
N THR A 54 -5.95 1.36 -5.40
CA THR A 54 -5.82 -0.07 -5.12
C THR A 54 -5.74 -0.86 -6.41
N THR A 55 -5.10 -2.02 -6.33
CA THR A 55 -5.09 -2.96 -7.43
C THR A 55 -5.06 -4.38 -6.88
N ALA A 56 -5.72 -5.30 -7.57
CA ALA A 56 -5.68 -6.71 -7.24
C ALA A 56 -4.77 -7.48 -8.21
N ASP A 57 -4.04 -6.79 -9.06
CA ASP A 57 -3.15 -7.39 -10.05
C ASP A 57 -1.70 -7.46 -9.60
N GLY A 58 -1.46 -7.31 -8.32
CA GLY A 58 -0.11 -7.29 -7.80
C GLY A 58 0.63 -6.02 -8.22
N VAL A 59 1.95 -6.05 -8.12
CA VAL A 59 2.76 -4.89 -8.44
C VAL A 59 2.56 -4.41 -9.87
N LYS A 60 2.22 -5.31 -10.77
CA LYS A 60 2.00 -4.94 -12.18
C LYS A 60 0.88 -3.93 -12.34
N GLY A 61 -0.13 -3.99 -11.49
CA GLY A 61 -1.23 -3.04 -11.56
C GLY A 61 -0.82 -1.64 -11.15
N MET A 62 0.20 -1.52 -10.32
CA MET A 62 0.70 -0.24 -9.86
C MET A 62 1.81 0.34 -10.75
N GLU A 63 2.61 -0.52 -11.37
CA GLU A 63 3.80 -0.09 -12.11
C GLU A 63 3.57 1.08 -13.07
N PRO A 64 2.51 1.09 -13.88
CA PRO A 64 2.31 2.19 -14.81
C PRO A 64 2.09 3.54 -14.12
N HIS A 65 1.76 3.52 -12.85
CA HIS A 65 1.39 4.73 -12.11
C HIS A 65 2.45 5.20 -11.12
N ILE A 66 3.57 4.49 -11.01
CA ILE A 66 4.58 4.83 -10.03
C ILE A 66 5.08 6.26 -10.20
N THR A 67 5.38 6.64 -11.44
CA THR A 67 5.88 7.98 -11.73
C THR A 67 4.79 9.02 -11.55
N ASP A 68 3.60 8.75 -12.08
CA ASP A 68 2.50 9.69 -12.01
C ASP A 68 2.06 9.98 -10.58
N ASP A 69 2.06 8.96 -9.75
CA ASP A 69 1.63 9.09 -8.36
C ASP A 69 2.79 9.40 -7.42
N ASN A 70 3.99 9.52 -7.98
CA ASN A 70 5.19 9.86 -7.24
C ASN A 70 5.44 8.94 -6.05
N VAL A 71 5.27 7.63 -6.26
CA VAL A 71 5.53 6.64 -5.23
C VAL A 71 7.03 6.57 -4.98
N GLN A 72 7.44 6.83 -3.76
CA GLN A 72 8.85 6.93 -3.40
C GLN A 72 9.38 5.70 -2.69
N ILE A 73 8.53 5.02 -1.94
CA ILE A 73 8.92 3.77 -1.29
C ILE A 73 7.77 2.79 -1.40
N ALA A 74 8.10 1.50 -1.31
CA ALA A 74 7.11 0.45 -1.29
C ALA A 74 7.46 -0.52 -0.17
N TRP A 75 6.48 -0.85 0.66
CA TRP A 75 6.65 -1.83 1.72
C TRP A 75 6.03 -3.14 1.31
N ASP A 76 6.84 -4.19 1.35
CA ASP A 76 6.38 -5.53 1.02
C ASP A 76 5.91 -6.21 2.30
N ALA A 77 4.60 -6.31 2.44
CA ALA A 77 3.96 -6.94 3.58
C ALA A 77 3.38 -8.30 3.21
N THR A 78 3.88 -8.91 2.14
CA THR A 78 3.37 -10.19 1.69
C THR A 78 3.97 -11.32 2.51
N LEU A 79 4.51 -12.31 1.84
CA LEU A 79 4.95 -13.52 2.52
C LEU A 79 6.40 -13.51 2.94
N SER A 80 7.00 -12.38 2.90
CA SER A 80 8.42 -12.27 3.22
C SER A 80 8.75 -12.82 4.59
N LEU A 81 7.85 -12.72 5.52
CA LEU A 81 8.12 -13.22 6.86
C LEU A 81 8.32 -14.70 6.92
N ILE A 82 7.94 -15.42 5.89
CA ILE A 82 8.17 -16.86 5.91
C ILE A 82 9.61 -17.21 5.70
N HIS A 83 10.40 -16.29 5.29
CA HIS A 83 11.80 -16.57 4.99
C HIS A 83 12.70 -16.53 6.19
N ILE A 84 12.14 -16.36 7.31
CA ILE A 84 12.91 -16.28 8.53
C ILE A 84 13.47 -17.64 8.95
#